data_6fee69294c0c3d2a2ba4d6093751a3e3
#
_entry.id   6fee69294c0c3d2a2ba4d6093751a3e3
#
_cell.length_a   1.000
_cell.length_b   1.000
_cell.length_c   1.000
_cell.angle_alpha   90.00
_cell.angle_beta   90.00
_cell.angle_gamma   90.00
#
_symmetry.space_group_name_H-M   'P 1'
#
loop_
_entity.id
_entity.type
_entity.pdbx_description
1 polymer ?
#
loop_
_entity_poly.entity_id
_entity_poly.type
_entity_poly.pdbx_seq_one_letter_code
_entity_poly.pdbx_strand_id
1 'polypeptide(L)'
;MTTARSTPPEDAVTPLVRQRIAPAPRRSAADWLCRQWSLARRPRIESGWASVCGVGHERNQDAVLAAAPLFAVADGVGGGSAGELASSQMLAWCRAIQSADWRRPETLAAKLRESDAVLAGALERLNPGGRSATTFAGAWLPRSGHGVVAHVGDSRVLQLRPRPGSWLLTRLTVDQTYGNLGELPPEGSRADDPARMVGVGAIGEPPVARLRLRENDWLLLCSDGLYRFVPEPTLAALCQCAAAASLHALAQQLAQAAAQAGSRDDISVLLVRLNPLGGARMPYWLTLAASLITALAMRVLQ
;
A
#
# COMPACT_ATOMS: atom_id res chain seq x y z
N MET A 1 24.13 78.85 -17.44
CA MET A 1 24.47 77.72 -16.56
C MET A 1 24.07 76.42 -17.25
N THR A 2 25.06 75.73 -17.76
CA THR A 2 24.96 74.67 -18.75
C THR A 2 24.90 73.35 -18.01
N THR A 3 23.84 72.57 -18.17
CA THR A 3 23.72 71.23 -17.64
C THR A 3 24.26 70.24 -18.68
N ALA A 4 25.35 69.55 -18.33
CA ALA A 4 25.93 68.52 -19.14
C ALA A 4 25.11 67.20 -18.96
N ARG A 5 24.64 66.62 -20.06
CA ARG A 5 24.10 65.29 -20.15
C ARG A 5 25.28 64.29 -20.28
N SER A 6 25.40 63.38 -19.34
CA SER A 6 26.28 62.22 -19.46
C SER A 6 25.52 61.05 -20.13
N THR A 7 26.06 60.58 -21.24
CA THR A 7 25.67 59.36 -21.92
C THR A 7 26.26 58.13 -21.18
N PRO A 8 25.54 57.02 -21.02
CA PRO A 8 26.10 55.77 -20.49
C PRO A 8 26.93 55.05 -21.57
N PRO A 9 27.93 54.24 -21.17
CA PRO A 9 28.76 53.51 -22.11
C PRO A 9 28.05 52.30 -22.72
N GLU A 10 28.39 52.08 -24.00
CA GLU A 10 27.92 50.96 -24.82
C GLU A 10 28.32 49.62 -24.26
N ASP A 11 27.37 48.70 -24.36
CA ASP A 11 27.40 47.33 -23.90
C ASP A 11 28.50 46.50 -24.53
N ALA A 12 29.32 45.89 -23.68
CA ALA A 12 30.18 44.79 -24.05
C ALA A 12 29.34 43.51 -24.19
N VAL A 13 29.00 43.15 -25.43
CA VAL A 13 28.35 41.89 -25.76
C VAL A 13 29.36 40.74 -25.55
N THR A 14 29.19 40.01 -24.47
CA THR A 14 29.94 38.80 -24.22
C THR A 14 29.47 37.69 -25.18
N PRO A 15 30.35 37.03 -25.95
CA PRO A 15 29.91 35.98 -26.86
C PRO A 15 29.43 34.75 -26.08
N LEU A 16 28.19 34.35 -26.36
CA LEU A 16 27.61 33.06 -25.91
C LEU A 16 28.52 31.91 -26.36
N VAL A 17 29.26 31.35 -25.40
CA VAL A 17 29.97 30.10 -25.59
C VAL A 17 28.91 29.00 -25.79
N ARG A 18 28.71 28.57 -27.03
CA ARG A 18 27.95 27.34 -27.34
C ARG A 18 28.66 26.17 -26.72
N GLN A 19 28.26 25.75 -25.51
CA GLN A 19 28.62 24.44 -24.99
C GLN A 19 28.09 23.39 -25.94
N ARG A 20 28.99 22.69 -26.62
CA ARG A 20 28.65 21.46 -27.37
C ARG A 20 28.19 20.44 -26.34
N ILE A 21 26.88 20.19 -26.29
CA ILE A 21 26.33 19.05 -25.55
C ILE A 21 26.88 17.81 -26.25
N ALA A 22 27.77 17.08 -25.56
CA ALA A 22 28.27 15.81 -26.03
C ALA A 22 27.07 14.88 -26.27
N PRO A 23 26.99 14.17 -27.40
CA PRO A 23 25.90 13.23 -27.63
C PRO A 23 25.93 12.17 -26.54
N ALA A 24 24.77 11.90 -25.95
CA ALA A 24 24.63 10.85 -24.94
C ALA A 24 25.23 9.54 -25.46
N PRO A 25 25.99 8.79 -24.66
CA PRO A 25 26.61 7.56 -25.11
C PRO A 25 25.55 6.62 -25.67
N ARG A 26 25.75 6.16 -26.93
CA ARG A 26 24.87 5.18 -27.56
C ARG A 26 24.93 3.90 -26.70
N ARG A 27 23.85 3.64 -25.99
CA ARG A 27 23.73 2.43 -25.16
C ARG A 27 23.87 1.20 -26.07
N SER A 28 24.73 0.29 -25.68
CA SER A 28 24.95 -0.94 -26.44
C SER A 28 23.70 -1.83 -26.43
N ALA A 29 23.53 -2.66 -27.44
CA ALA A 29 22.46 -3.67 -27.45
C ALA A 29 22.55 -4.59 -26.21
N ALA A 30 23.76 -4.82 -25.70
CA ALA A 30 23.99 -5.56 -24.45
C ALA A 30 23.42 -4.83 -23.23
N ASP A 31 23.56 -3.50 -23.12
CA ASP A 31 22.98 -2.72 -22.03
C ASP A 31 21.44 -2.72 -22.09
N TRP A 32 20.88 -2.68 -23.29
CA TRP A 32 19.44 -2.79 -23.51
C TRP A 32 18.94 -4.19 -23.11
N LEU A 33 19.60 -5.25 -23.53
CA LEU A 33 19.29 -6.64 -23.18
C LEU A 33 19.43 -6.89 -21.67
N CYS A 34 20.49 -6.41 -21.02
CA CYS A 34 20.67 -6.50 -19.58
C CYS A 34 19.56 -5.79 -18.81
N ARG A 35 19.09 -4.63 -19.29
CA ARG A 35 17.94 -3.93 -18.69
C ARG A 35 16.65 -4.69 -18.89
N GLN A 36 16.38 -5.21 -20.07
CA GLN A 36 15.19 -6.03 -20.34
C GLN A 36 15.21 -7.30 -19.47
N TRP A 37 16.36 -7.93 -19.30
CA TRP A 37 16.54 -9.10 -18.44
C TRP A 37 16.36 -8.77 -16.96
N SER A 38 16.86 -7.64 -16.51
CA SER A 38 16.67 -7.19 -15.11
C SER A 38 15.23 -6.77 -14.84
N LEU A 39 14.51 -6.21 -15.82
CA LEU A 39 13.09 -5.87 -15.72
C LEU A 39 12.20 -7.12 -15.71
N ALA A 40 12.54 -8.13 -16.52
CA ALA A 40 11.83 -9.42 -16.57
C ALA A 40 12.02 -10.25 -15.29
N ARG A 41 13.06 -9.99 -14.51
CA ARG A 41 13.40 -10.68 -13.25
C ARG A 41 12.92 -9.98 -11.99
N ARG A 42 12.11 -8.92 -12.08
CA ARG A 42 11.60 -8.25 -10.89
C ARG A 42 10.40 -9.00 -10.33
N PRO A 43 10.33 -9.20 -9.01
CA PRO A 43 9.15 -9.75 -8.37
C PRO A 43 7.91 -8.98 -8.81
N ARG A 44 6.81 -9.70 -9.04
CA ARG A 44 5.52 -9.10 -9.38
C ARG A 44 4.70 -8.98 -8.10
N ILE A 45 4.12 -7.82 -7.90
CA ILE A 45 3.13 -7.63 -6.84
C ILE A 45 1.77 -7.84 -7.47
N GLU A 46 1.01 -8.75 -6.92
CA GLU A 46 -0.40 -8.99 -7.25
C GLU A 46 -1.25 -8.61 -6.06
N SER A 47 -2.44 -8.09 -6.31
CA SER A 47 -3.43 -7.80 -5.28
C SER A 47 -4.82 -8.20 -5.72
N GLY A 48 -5.66 -8.51 -4.74
CA GLY A 48 -7.09 -8.75 -4.92
C GLY A 48 -7.81 -8.33 -3.65
N TRP A 49 -9.00 -7.79 -3.79
CA TRP A 49 -9.75 -7.27 -2.66
C TRP A 49 -11.25 -7.53 -2.80
N ALA A 50 -11.92 -7.49 -1.67
CA ALA A 50 -13.37 -7.44 -1.55
C ALA A 50 -13.74 -6.46 -0.44
N SER A 51 -14.83 -5.74 -0.63
CA SER A 51 -15.43 -4.89 0.39
C SER A 51 -16.93 -5.06 0.28
N VAL A 52 -17.57 -5.48 1.37
CA VAL A 52 -18.99 -5.86 1.43
C VAL A 52 -19.66 -5.03 2.50
N CYS A 53 -20.79 -4.43 2.16
CA CYS A 53 -21.57 -3.64 3.09
C CYS A 53 -22.20 -4.54 4.16
N GLY A 54 -22.15 -4.10 5.41
CA GLY A 54 -22.72 -4.78 6.55
C GLY A 54 -24.23 -4.91 6.50
N VAL A 55 -24.76 -5.89 7.22
CA VAL A 55 -26.21 -6.15 7.26
C VAL A 55 -26.92 -5.04 8.03
N GLY A 56 -27.76 -4.32 7.34
CA GLY A 56 -28.51 -3.19 7.90
C GLY A 56 -27.81 -1.84 7.77
N HIS A 57 -26.62 -1.79 7.21
CA HIS A 57 -25.97 -0.55 6.81
C HIS A 57 -26.56 -0.06 5.48
N GLU A 58 -26.88 1.23 5.37
CA GLU A 58 -27.30 1.83 4.10
C GLU A 58 -26.15 1.94 3.11
N ARG A 59 -24.93 2.09 3.63
CA ARG A 59 -23.69 2.28 2.87
C ARG A 59 -22.54 1.58 3.54
N ASN A 60 -21.63 1.11 2.72
CA ASN A 60 -20.35 0.60 3.20
C ASN A 60 -19.45 1.76 3.63
N GLN A 61 -19.04 1.79 4.89
CA GLN A 61 -18.19 2.82 5.47
C GLN A 61 -16.69 2.48 5.36
N ASP A 62 -16.38 1.25 4.97
CA ASP A 62 -15.01 0.83 4.68
C ASP A 62 -14.52 1.36 3.33
N ALA A 63 -13.21 1.57 3.21
CA ALA A 63 -12.54 1.88 1.97
C ALA A 63 -11.29 1.03 1.76
N VAL A 64 -11.01 0.66 0.50
CA VAL A 64 -9.85 -0.16 0.13
C VAL A 64 -9.02 0.53 -0.93
N LEU A 65 -7.71 0.57 -0.75
CA LEU A 65 -6.73 1.07 -1.71
C LEU A 65 -5.78 -0.06 -2.14
N ALA A 66 -5.92 -0.49 -3.39
CA ALA A 66 -5.08 -1.52 -4.01
C ALA A 66 -4.32 -0.93 -5.21
N ALA A 67 -3.34 -0.07 -4.95
CA ALA A 67 -2.58 0.66 -5.97
C ALA A 67 -1.07 0.56 -5.71
N ALA A 68 -0.42 -0.48 -6.24
CA ALA A 68 1.01 -0.70 -6.00
C ALA A 68 1.84 0.57 -6.29
N PRO A 69 2.75 0.93 -5.40
CA PRO A 69 3.23 0.17 -4.25
C PRO A 69 2.44 0.38 -2.94
N LEU A 70 1.31 1.06 -2.96
CA LEU A 70 0.52 1.42 -1.78
C LEU A 70 -0.74 0.55 -1.69
N PHE A 71 -0.97 -0.01 -0.51
CA PHE A 71 -2.09 -0.87 -0.16
C PHE A 71 -2.63 -0.45 1.19
N ALA A 72 -3.93 -0.26 1.32
CA ALA A 72 -4.53 0.15 2.59
C ALA A 72 -6.01 -0.26 2.70
N VAL A 73 -6.45 -0.40 3.94
CA VAL A 73 -7.84 -0.50 4.36
C VAL A 73 -8.08 0.59 5.39
N ALA A 74 -9.23 1.22 5.32
CA ALA A 74 -9.70 2.21 6.26
C ALA A 74 -11.17 1.88 6.59
N ASP A 75 -11.48 1.80 7.87
CA ASP A 75 -12.79 1.49 8.41
C ASP A 75 -13.37 2.78 9.00
N GLY A 76 -14.48 3.21 8.45
CA GLY A 76 -15.08 4.51 8.76
C GLY A 76 -16.05 4.44 9.94
N VAL A 77 -15.88 5.31 10.91
CA VAL A 77 -16.71 5.43 12.10
C VAL A 77 -17.47 6.75 12.10
N GLY A 78 -18.76 6.71 12.43
CA GLY A 78 -19.55 7.95 12.54
C GLY A 78 -21.01 7.83 12.09
N GLY A 79 -21.41 6.64 11.65
CA GLY A 79 -22.78 6.34 11.19
C GLY A 79 -23.12 6.94 9.82
N GLY A 80 -23.85 6.21 8.99
CA GLY A 80 -24.32 6.65 7.69
C GLY A 80 -23.22 7.08 6.73
N SER A 81 -23.43 8.18 6.00
CA SER A 81 -22.46 8.70 5.02
C SER A 81 -21.19 9.29 5.61
N ALA A 82 -21.14 9.51 6.91
CA ALA A 82 -20.03 10.20 7.57
C ALA A 82 -18.79 9.31 7.69
N GLY A 83 -18.96 8.01 8.00
CA GLY A 83 -17.88 7.02 8.05
C GLY A 83 -17.31 6.76 6.64
N GLU A 84 -18.15 6.56 5.63
CA GLU A 84 -17.74 6.41 4.22
C GLU A 84 -16.85 7.59 3.77
N LEU A 85 -17.25 8.80 4.15
CA LEU A 85 -16.48 10.00 3.82
C LEU A 85 -15.11 9.99 4.50
N ALA A 86 -15.05 9.64 5.79
CA ALA A 86 -13.81 9.61 6.54
C ALA A 86 -12.81 8.59 5.97
N SER A 87 -13.23 7.36 5.73
CA SER A 87 -12.38 6.31 5.17
C SER A 87 -11.90 6.65 3.76
N SER A 88 -12.78 7.16 2.90
CA SER A 88 -12.42 7.56 1.53
C SER A 88 -11.44 8.74 1.49
N GLN A 89 -11.63 9.76 2.35
CA GLN A 89 -10.70 10.89 2.46
C GLN A 89 -9.34 10.47 3.00
N MET A 90 -9.28 9.55 3.96
CA MET A 90 -8.02 9.00 4.45
C MET A 90 -7.24 8.31 3.33
N LEU A 91 -7.89 7.50 2.50
CA LEU A 91 -7.21 6.86 1.38
C LEU A 91 -6.83 7.84 0.25
N ALA A 92 -7.61 8.90 0.04
CA ALA A 92 -7.24 9.98 -0.88
C ALA A 92 -5.98 10.72 -0.38
N TRP A 93 -5.90 11.01 0.91
CA TRP A 93 -4.72 11.59 1.54
C TRP A 93 -3.50 10.66 1.40
N CYS A 94 -3.64 9.36 1.63
CA CYS A 94 -2.56 8.38 1.42
C CYS A 94 -2.00 8.41 0.00
N ARG A 95 -2.83 8.60 -1.02
CA ARG A 95 -2.40 8.71 -2.42
C ARG A 95 -1.62 9.99 -2.69
N ALA A 96 -1.90 11.07 -1.94
CA ALA A 96 -1.26 12.37 -2.11
C ALA A 96 0.14 12.42 -1.48
N ILE A 97 0.46 11.53 -0.53
CA ILE A 97 1.78 11.46 0.09
C ILE A 97 2.83 11.00 -0.93
N GLN A 98 3.98 11.65 -0.93
CA GLN A 98 5.09 11.28 -1.80
C GLN A 98 5.67 9.91 -1.41
N SER A 99 6.04 9.12 -2.39
CA SER A 99 6.66 7.79 -2.17
C SER A 99 7.94 7.85 -1.31
N ALA A 100 8.61 8.99 -1.26
CA ALA A 100 9.79 9.19 -0.42
C ALA A 100 9.44 9.17 1.08
N ASP A 101 8.29 9.72 1.45
CA ASP A 101 7.83 9.79 2.84
C ASP A 101 7.41 8.42 3.36
N TRP A 102 6.80 7.60 2.49
CA TRP A 102 6.46 6.21 2.81
C TRP A 102 7.68 5.33 3.13
N ARG A 103 8.88 5.69 2.66
CA ARG A 103 10.10 4.89 2.89
C ARG A 103 10.75 5.10 4.26
N ARG A 104 10.38 6.18 4.95
CA ARG A 104 11.01 6.60 6.21
C ARG A 104 9.98 6.51 7.33
N PRO A 105 10.09 5.53 8.24
CA PRO A 105 9.12 5.34 9.31
C PRO A 105 8.84 6.61 10.11
N GLU A 106 9.88 7.36 10.47
CA GLU A 106 9.76 8.57 11.29
C GLU A 106 9.01 9.69 10.55
N THR A 107 9.31 9.86 9.25
CA THR A 107 8.62 10.83 8.40
C THR A 107 7.17 10.43 8.19
N LEU A 108 6.90 9.14 7.98
CA LEU A 108 5.55 8.63 7.80
C LEU A 108 4.72 8.78 9.07
N ALA A 109 5.27 8.50 10.26
CA ALA A 109 4.58 8.71 11.53
C ALA A 109 4.19 10.19 11.73
N ALA A 110 5.11 11.11 11.43
CA ALA A 110 4.80 12.55 11.49
C ALA A 110 3.70 12.94 10.50
N LYS A 111 3.77 12.45 9.26
CA LYS A 111 2.74 12.68 8.25
C LYS A 111 1.38 12.11 8.66
N LEU A 112 1.35 10.93 9.24
CA LEU A 112 0.09 10.36 9.76
C LEU A 112 -0.50 11.24 10.87
N ARG A 113 0.31 11.79 11.78
CA ARG A 113 -0.20 12.76 12.77
C ARG A 113 -0.77 14.01 12.12
N GLU A 114 -0.10 14.53 11.09
CA GLU A 114 -0.62 15.67 10.32
C GLU A 114 -1.96 15.34 9.63
N SER A 115 -2.19 14.09 9.23
CA SER A 115 -3.42 13.67 8.55
C SER A 115 -4.66 13.86 9.40
N ASP A 116 -4.55 13.76 10.73
CA ASP A 116 -5.67 13.92 11.63
C ASP A 116 -6.33 15.31 11.52
N ALA A 117 -5.54 16.36 11.62
CA ALA A 117 -6.05 17.73 11.46
C ALA A 117 -6.53 18.02 10.04
N VAL A 118 -5.82 17.49 9.01
CA VAL A 118 -6.20 17.64 7.60
C VAL A 118 -7.55 16.97 7.35
N LEU A 119 -7.73 15.75 7.85
CA LEU A 119 -8.96 14.99 7.69
C LEU A 119 -10.10 15.64 8.48
N ALA A 120 -9.89 16.03 9.75
CA ALA A 120 -10.88 16.74 10.54
C ALA A 120 -11.40 17.99 9.84
N GLY A 121 -10.49 18.82 9.30
CA GLY A 121 -10.87 20.01 8.53
C GLY A 121 -11.60 19.72 7.21
N ALA A 122 -11.29 18.59 6.55
CA ALA A 122 -12.01 18.17 5.35
C ALA A 122 -13.43 17.66 5.72
N LEU A 123 -13.54 16.85 6.76
CA LEU A 123 -14.81 16.28 7.22
C LEU A 123 -15.75 17.37 7.72
N GLU A 124 -15.28 18.36 8.47
CA GLU A 124 -16.09 19.49 8.93
C GLU A 124 -16.69 20.29 7.77
N ARG A 125 -15.93 20.47 6.68
CA ARG A 125 -16.45 21.16 5.47
C ARG A 125 -17.51 20.35 4.73
N LEU A 126 -17.41 19.02 4.77
CA LEU A 126 -18.28 18.11 4.00
C LEU A 126 -19.50 17.67 4.81
N ASN A 127 -19.37 17.61 6.13
CA ASN A 127 -20.44 17.21 7.07
C ASN A 127 -20.34 18.06 8.35
N PRO A 128 -20.73 19.36 8.31
CA PRO A 128 -20.60 20.27 9.43
C PRO A 128 -21.31 19.77 10.71
N GLY A 129 -20.58 19.74 11.82
CA GLY A 129 -21.09 19.27 13.11
C GLY A 129 -21.20 17.75 13.24
N GLY A 130 -20.87 17.00 12.20
CA GLY A 130 -20.82 15.53 12.23
C GLY A 130 -19.55 15.03 12.91
N ARG A 131 -19.67 13.94 13.68
CA ARG A 131 -18.51 13.23 14.22
C ARG A 131 -18.16 12.09 13.28
N SER A 132 -17.10 12.26 12.50
CA SER A 132 -16.63 11.26 11.54
C SER A 132 -15.17 10.98 11.81
N ALA A 133 -14.81 9.73 11.82
CA ALA A 133 -13.43 9.27 11.97
C ALA A 133 -13.20 8.02 11.14
N THR A 134 -11.96 7.59 11.06
CA THR A 134 -11.63 6.32 10.43
C THR A 134 -10.45 5.66 11.11
N THR A 135 -10.43 4.34 11.11
CA THR A 135 -9.21 3.57 11.33
C THR A 135 -8.35 3.59 10.07
N PHE A 136 -7.14 3.10 10.16
CA PHE A 136 -6.24 2.98 9.03
C PHE A 136 -5.27 1.81 9.22
N ALA A 137 -5.17 0.95 8.23
CA ALA A 137 -4.13 -0.07 8.13
C ALA A 137 -3.52 -0.02 6.73
N GLY A 138 -2.23 0.32 6.62
CA GLY A 138 -1.58 0.54 5.35
C GLY A 138 -0.20 -0.10 5.23
N ALA A 139 0.17 -0.45 4.01
CA ALA A 139 1.48 -0.96 3.65
C ALA A 139 1.98 -0.29 2.37
N TRP A 140 3.19 0.26 2.43
CA TRP A 140 3.95 0.62 1.23
C TRP A 140 4.89 -0.53 0.90
N LEU A 141 4.66 -1.21 -0.20
CA LEU A 141 5.39 -2.40 -0.61
C LEU A 141 5.94 -2.23 -2.04
N PRO A 142 7.22 -1.89 -2.20
CA PRO A 142 7.87 -1.90 -3.50
C PRO A 142 8.20 -3.35 -3.92
N ARG A 143 8.49 -3.54 -5.20
CA ARG A 143 8.86 -4.85 -5.76
C ARG A 143 10.08 -5.51 -5.12
N SER A 144 10.88 -4.77 -4.36
CA SER A 144 12.01 -5.31 -3.59
C SER A 144 11.58 -6.14 -2.37
N GLY A 145 10.32 -6.05 -1.97
CA GLY A 145 9.82 -6.67 -0.74
C GLY A 145 10.19 -5.92 0.55
N HIS A 146 11.00 -4.85 0.45
CA HIS A 146 11.39 -4.02 1.59
C HIS A 146 10.48 -2.79 1.66
N GLY A 147 9.52 -2.82 2.54
CA GLY A 147 8.48 -1.81 2.67
C GLY A 147 8.32 -1.28 4.08
N VAL A 148 7.15 -0.70 4.31
CA VAL A 148 6.74 -0.13 5.59
C VAL A 148 5.27 -0.47 5.83
N VAL A 149 4.92 -0.76 7.08
CA VAL A 149 3.54 -0.91 7.56
C VAL A 149 3.27 0.20 8.56
N ALA A 150 2.09 0.78 8.48
CA ALA A 150 1.59 1.77 9.44
C ALA A 150 0.12 1.52 9.73
N HIS A 151 -0.34 1.84 10.94
CA HIS A 151 -1.76 1.74 11.28
C HIS A 151 -2.19 2.76 12.33
N VAL A 152 -3.50 2.97 12.41
CA VAL A 152 -4.22 3.71 13.45
C VAL A 152 -5.52 2.97 13.68
N GLY A 153 -5.82 2.64 14.94
CA GLY A 153 -7.02 1.90 15.30
C GLY A 153 -6.83 0.40 15.36
N ASP A 154 -7.84 -0.34 14.95
CA ASP A 154 -7.90 -1.80 15.08
C ASP A 154 -7.98 -2.55 13.75
N SER A 155 -8.04 -1.85 12.61
CA SER A 155 -7.81 -2.49 11.31
C SER A 155 -6.42 -3.13 11.28
N ARG A 156 -6.32 -4.32 10.67
CA ARG A 156 -5.12 -5.16 10.80
C ARG A 156 -4.33 -5.31 9.52
N VAL A 157 -3.01 -5.45 9.68
CA VAL A 157 -2.10 -5.98 8.66
C VAL A 157 -1.49 -7.28 9.17
N LEU A 158 -1.68 -8.35 8.42
CA LEU A 158 -1.21 -9.69 8.72
C LEU A 158 -0.27 -10.15 7.61
N GLN A 159 0.84 -10.80 7.98
CA GLN A 159 1.73 -11.47 7.04
C GLN A 159 1.45 -12.97 7.04
N LEU A 160 1.26 -13.54 5.85
CA LEU A 160 1.14 -14.97 5.67
C LEU A 160 2.37 -15.49 4.91
N ARG A 161 3.03 -16.47 5.48
CA ARG A 161 4.23 -17.08 4.91
C ARG A 161 4.03 -18.57 4.71
N PRO A 162 4.14 -19.06 3.47
CA PRO A 162 4.10 -20.50 3.20
C PRO A 162 5.22 -21.24 3.92
N ARG A 163 4.88 -22.38 4.52
CA ARG A 163 5.76 -23.35 5.14
C ARG A 163 5.42 -24.74 4.60
N PRO A 164 6.32 -25.74 4.66
CA PRO A 164 5.97 -27.11 4.33
C PRO A 164 4.78 -27.59 5.16
N GLY A 165 3.67 -27.92 4.50
CA GLY A 165 2.45 -28.44 5.14
C GLY A 165 1.57 -27.42 5.87
N SER A 166 1.97 -26.15 6.01
CA SER A 166 1.21 -25.14 6.75
C SER A 166 1.52 -23.72 6.27
N TRP A 167 0.76 -22.75 6.77
CA TRP A 167 1.06 -21.33 6.60
C TRP A 167 1.26 -20.67 7.96
N LEU A 168 2.34 -19.92 8.09
CA LEU A 168 2.59 -19.09 9.26
C LEU A 168 1.91 -17.74 9.05
N LEU A 169 0.95 -17.44 9.92
CA LEU A 169 0.34 -16.12 10.01
C LEU A 169 1.02 -15.35 11.13
N THR A 170 1.41 -14.09 10.86
CA THR A 170 1.99 -13.18 11.83
C THR A 170 1.26 -11.85 11.76
N ARG A 171 0.72 -11.38 12.89
CA ARG A 171 0.13 -10.06 12.99
C ARG A 171 1.24 -9.01 13.00
N LEU A 172 1.16 -8.02 12.10
CA LEU A 172 2.13 -6.92 12.00
C LEU A 172 1.66 -5.64 12.71
N THR A 173 0.39 -5.57 13.07
CA THR A 173 -0.24 -4.46 13.80
C THR A 173 -0.73 -4.93 15.16
N VAL A 174 -0.84 -4.00 16.10
CA VAL A 174 -1.44 -4.24 17.43
C VAL A 174 -2.66 -3.36 17.54
N ASP A 175 -3.83 -3.97 17.72
CA ASP A 175 -5.09 -3.23 17.78
C ASP A 175 -5.06 -2.17 18.89
N GLN A 176 -5.37 -0.94 18.54
CA GLN A 176 -5.42 0.19 19.43
C GLN A 176 -6.85 0.41 19.94
N THR A 177 -7.41 -0.63 20.60
CA THR A 177 -8.71 -0.57 21.29
C THR A 177 -8.54 -0.05 22.71
N TYR A 178 -9.63 0.42 23.33
CA TYR A 178 -9.61 0.86 24.74
C TYR A 178 -9.06 -0.23 25.65
N GLY A 179 -9.53 -1.48 25.48
CA GLY A 179 -9.07 -2.61 26.28
C GLY A 179 -7.58 -2.91 26.13
N ASN A 180 -7.06 -2.91 24.90
CA ASN A 180 -5.64 -3.19 24.65
C ASN A 180 -4.71 -2.08 25.15
N LEU A 181 -5.19 -0.84 25.16
CA LEU A 181 -4.42 0.30 25.66
C LEU A 181 -4.58 0.49 27.19
N GLY A 182 -5.49 -0.27 27.84
CA GLY A 182 -5.81 -0.09 29.26
C GLY A 182 -6.50 1.23 29.56
N GLU A 183 -7.20 1.80 28.58
CA GLU A 183 -7.94 3.05 28.68
C GLU A 183 -9.43 2.76 28.95
N LEU A 184 -10.08 3.63 29.71
CA LEU A 184 -11.53 3.53 29.96
C LEU A 184 -12.28 4.01 28.71
N PRO A 185 -13.20 3.20 28.14
CA PRO A 185 -14.01 3.63 27.03
C PRO A 185 -14.96 4.77 27.47
N PRO A 186 -15.24 5.73 26.59
CA PRO A 186 -16.28 6.73 26.83
C PRO A 186 -17.65 6.07 26.99
N GLU A 187 -18.61 6.82 27.59
CA GLU A 187 -19.98 6.34 27.72
C GLU A 187 -20.56 5.93 26.34
N GLY A 188 -21.14 4.74 26.26
CA GLY A 188 -21.69 4.16 25.07
C GLY A 188 -20.69 3.38 24.20
N SER A 189 -19.39 3.45 24.52
CA SER A 189 -18.34 2.66 23.84
C SER A 189 -17.97 1.41 24.64
N ARG A 190 -17.39 0.42 23.95
CA ARG A 190 -16.94 -0.86 24.50
C ARG A 190 -15.41 -0.92 24.58
N ALA A 191 -14.90 -1.83 25.37
CA ALA A 191 -13.45 -2.07 25.47
C ALA A 191 -12.81 -2.47 24.12
N ASP A 192 -13.58 -3.13 23.26
CA ASP A 192 -13.12 -3.59 21.94
C ASP A 192 -13.24 -2.52 20.84
N ASP A 193 -13.83 -1.37 21.14
CA ASP A 193 -13.92 -0.28 20.16
C ASP A 193 -12.56 0.42 20.01
N PRO A 194 -12.25 0.98 18.83
CA PRO A 194 -10.98 1.66 18.58
C PRO A 194 -10.84 2.93 19.43
N ALA A 195 -9.76 3.01 20.21
CA ALA A 195 -9.41 4.20 20.99
C ALA A 195 -8.56 5.20 20.19
N ARG A 196 -8.02 4.77 19.06
CA ARG A 196 -7.24 5.60 18.13
C ARG A 196 -7.91 5.62 16.76
N MET A 197 -8.11 6.83 16.26
CA MET A 197 -8.76 7.08 14.96
C MET A 197 -8.20 8.35 14.35
N VAL A 198 -8.37 8.51 13.06
CA VAL A 198 -7.98 9.71 12.28
C VAL A 198 -9.22 10.55 12.02
N GLY A 199 -9.11 11.87 12.22
CA GLY A 199 -10.16 12.84 11.92
C GLY A 199 -10.87 13.45 13.13
N VAL A 200 -10.53 13.01 14.35
CA VAL A 200 -11.19 13.47 15.60
C VAL A 200 -10.21 13.86 16.72
N GLY A 201 -8.94 14.08 16.41
CA GLY A 201 -7.92 14.41 17.41
C GLY A 201 -7.49 13.23 18.28
N ALA A 202 -7.86 12.01 17.93
CA ALA A 202 -7.59 10.80 18.72
C ALA A 202 -6.52 9.89 18.09
N ILE A 203 -5.70 10.39 17.19
CA ILE A 203 -4.72 9.57 16.45
C ILE A 203 -3.59 9.01 17.33
N GLY A 204 -3.20 9.72 18.37
CA GLY A 204 -2.09 9.35 19.24
C GLY A 204 -0.75 9.30 18.50
N GLU A 205 0.10 8.32 18.84
CA GLU A 205 1.36 8.05 18.16
C GLU A 205 1.14 6.88 17.20
N PRO A 206 1.09 7.10 15.87
CA PRO A 206 0.86 6.03 14.90
C PRO A 206 2.05 5.07 14.84
N PRO A 207 1.87 3.77 15.10
CA PRO A 207 2.93 2.80 14.93
C PRO A 207 3.30 2.66 13.46
N VAL A 208 4.61 2.76 13.17
CA VAL A 208 5.17 2.57 11.84
C VAL A 208 6.35 1.62 11.94
N ALA A 209 6.30 0.53 11.19
CA ALA A 209 7.31 -0.51 11.22
C ALA A 209 7.86 -0.83 9.83
N ARG A 210 9.14 -1.23 9.77
CA ARG A 210 9.74 -1.75 8.54
C ARG A 210 9.15 -3.11 8.21
N LEU A 211 8.79 -3.30 6.94
CA LEU A 211 8.25 -4.54 6.41
C LEU A 211 9.30 -5.23 5.55
N ARG A 212 9.43 -6.54 5.72
CA ARG A 212 10.22 -7.39 4.83
C ARG A 212 9.42 -8.61 4.39
N LEU A 213 8.92 -8.56 3.17
CA LEU A 213 8.33 -9.73 2.51
C LEU A 213 9.39 -10.48 1.70
N ARG A 214 9.33 -11.80 1.76
CA ARG A 214 10.05 -12.71 0.87
C ARG A 214 9.16 -13.06 -0.32
N GLU A 215 9.75 -13.64 -1.33
CA GLU A 215 8.98 -14.24 -2.42
C GLU A 215 8.00 -15.27 -1.87
N ASN A 216 6.79 -15.25 -2.40
CA ASN A 216 5.63 -16.03 -1.94
C ASN A 216 5.03 -15.63 -0.58
N ASP A 217 5.57 -14.66 0.13
CA ASP A 217 4.86 -14.08 1.27
C ASP A 217 3.65 -13.28 0.78
N TRP A 218 2.60 -13.25 1.59
CA TRP A 218 1.42 -12.44 1.34
C TRP A 218 1.21 -11.45 2.48
N LEU A 219 0.53 -10.35 2.18
CA LEU A 219 -0.14 -9.51 3.17
C LEU A 219 -1.64 -9.70 3.06
N LEU A 220 -2.30 -9.70 4.21
CA LEU A 220 -3.74 -9.57 4.35
C LEU A 220 -3.97 -8.30 5.18
N LEU A 221 -4.66 -7.33 4.59
CA LEU A 221 -5.15 -6.15 5.29
C LEU A 221 -6.67 -6.29 5.41
N CYS A 222 -7.22 -5.97 6.59
CA CYS A 222 -8.66 -6.12 6.79
C CYS A 222 -9.20 -5.20 7.89
N SER A 223 -10.51 -4.87 7.80
CA SER A 223 -11.30 -4.30 8.87
C SER A 223 -11.71 -5.36 9.90
N ASP A 224 -12.30 -4.94 10.99
CA ASP A 224 -12.71 -5.78 12.10
C ASP A 224 -13.87 -6.71 11.73
N GLY A 225 -14.71 -6.32 10.78
CA GLY A 225 -15.78 -7.16 10.23
C GLY A 225 -15.30 -8.51 9.67
N LEU A 226 -14.00 -8.65 9.32
CA LEU A 226 -13.40 -9.93 8.98
C LEU A 226 -12.90 -10.68 10.20
N TYR A 227 -11.93 -10.13 10.92
CA TYR A 227 -11.12 -10.89 11.89
C TYR A 227 -11.85 -11.18 13.21
N ARG A 228 -12.91 -10.45 13.53
CA ARG A 228 -13.76 -10.75 14.68
C ARG A 228 -14.59 -12.01 14.47
N PHE A 229 -14.86 -12.38 13.23
CA PHE A 229 -15.71 -13.51 12.87
C PHE A 229 -14.95 -14.69 12.27
N VAL A 230 -13.80 -14.45 11.65
CA VAL A 230 -12.94 -15.50 11.10
C VAL A 230 -11.61 -15.51 11.85
N PRO A 231 -11.39 -16.50 12.75
CA PRO A 231 -10.15 -16.59 13.53
C PRO A 231 -8.90 -16.72 12.65
N GLU A 232 -7.77 -16.18 13.11
CA GLU A 232 -6.51 -16.16 12.36
C GLU A 232 -6.05 -17.56 11.85
N PRO A 233 -6.20 -18.67 12.63
CA PRO A 233 -5.90 -20.00 12.10
C PRO A 233 -6.78 -20.39 10.91
N THR A 234 -8.06 -20.01 10.93
CA THR A 234 -8.99 -20.26 9.82
C THR A 234 -8.63 -19.41 8.60
N LEU A 235 -8.25 -18.14 8.80
CA LEU A 235 -7.74 -17.26 7.72
C LEU A 235 -6.52 -17.89 7.04
N ALA A 236 -5.56 -18.40 7.82
CA ALA A 236 -4.37 -19.07 7.29
C ALA A 236 -4.72 -20.32 6.48
N ALA A 237 -5.65 -21.15 6.99
CA ALA A 237 -6.10 -22.36 6.31
C ALA A 237 -6.82 -22.05 4.99
N LEU A 238 -7.73 -21.08 4.97
CA LEU A 238 -8.42 -20.65 3.75
C LEU A 238 -7.44 -20.11 2.70
N CYS A 239 -6.48 -19.30 3.10
CA CYS A 239 -5.44 -18.80 2.21
C CYS A 239 -4.56 -19.94 1.66
N GLN A 240 -4.24 -20.93 2.46
CA GLN A 240 -3.48 -22.11 2.03
C GLN A 240 -4.25 -22.93 1.00
N CYS A 241 -5.51 -23.26 1.27
CA CYS A 241 -6.36 -24.04 0.37
C CYS A 241 -6.57 -23.36 -0.98
N ALA A 242 -6.67 -22.04 -0.99
CA ALA A 242 -6.96 -21.24 -2.19
C ALA A 242 -5.70 -20.59 -2.79
N ALA A 243 -4.49 -21.02 -2.44
CA ALA A 243 -3.23 -20.40 -2.89
C ALA A 243 -3.07 -20.34 -4.42
N ALA A 244 -3.73 -21.24 -5.15
CA ALA A 244 -3.75 -21.28 -6.62
C ALA A 244 -4.87 -20.42 -7.25
N ALA A 245 -5.82 -19.95 -6.44
CA ALA A 245 -6.93 -19.11 -6.93
C ALA A 245 -6.47 -17.67 -7.20
N SER A 246 -7.31 -16.89 -7.88
CA SER A 246 -7.09 -15.46 -7.98
C SER A 246 -7.25 -14.82 -6.60
N LEU A 247 -6.42 -13.82 -6.28
CA LEU A 247 -6.51 -13.11 -5.01
C LEU A 247 -7.85 -12.41 -4.82
N HIS A 248 -8.49 -11.98 -5.92
CA HIS A 248 -9.81 -11.38 -5.86
C HIS A 248 -10.88 -12.40 -5.45
N ALA A 249 -10.89 -13.59 -6.05
CA ALA A 249 -11.81 -14.66 -5.66
C ALA A 249 -11.61 -15.08 -4.21
N LEU A 250 -10.35 -15.19 -3.76
CA LEU A 250 -10.05 -15.50 -2.37
C LEU A 250 -10.51 -14.39 -1.41
N ALA A 251 -10.32 -13.12 -1.74
CA ALA A 251 -10.81 -12.02 -0.92
C ALA A 251 -12.34 -12.06 -0.77
N GLN A 252 -13.06 -12.37 -1.85
CA GLN A 252 -14.52 -12.59 -1.81
C GLN A 252 -14.90 -13.78 -0.91
N GLN A 253 -14.18 -14.89 -0.99
CA GLN A 253 -14.41 -16.06 -0.13
C GLN A 253 -14.20 -15.74 1.35
N LEU A 254 -13.17 -14.98 1.67
CA LEU A 254 -12.90 -14.54 3.06
C LEU A 254 -14.00 -13.63 3.59
N ALA A 255 -14.44 -12.65 2.80
CA ALA A 255 -15.54 -11.77 3.16
C ALA A 255 -16.86 -12.55 3.33
N GLN A 256 -17.13 -13.50 2.43
CA GLN A 256 -18.29 -14.37 2.53
C GLN A 256 -18.23 -15.27 3.78
N ALA A 257 -17.06 -15.79 4.14
CA ALA A 257 -16.89 -16.60 5.34
C ALA A 257 -17.23 -15.79 6.60
N ALA A 258 -16.81 -14.52 6.68
CA ALA A 258 -17.15 -13.65 7.79
C ALA A 258 -18.65 -13.35 7.87
N ALA A 259 -19.29 -13.06 6.73
CA ALA A 259 -20.73 -12.85 6.66
C ALA A 259 -21.52 -14.11 7.09
N GLN A 260 -21.10 -15.31 6.66
CA GLN A 260 -21.68 -16.58 7.07
C GLN A 260 -21.45 -16.91 8.55
N ALA A 261 -20.32 -16.43 9.12
CA ALA A 261 -20.07 -16.55 10.55
C ALA A 261 -20.84 -15.54 11.41
N GLY A 262 -21.68 -14.70 10.78
CA GLY A 262 -22.59 -13.78 11.46
C GLY A 262 -22.10 -12.35 11.58
N SER A 263 -21.06 -11.94 10.83
CA SER A 263 -20.68 -10.54 10.75
C SER A 263 -21.85 -9.70 10.23
N ARG A 264 -22.13 -8.62 10.93
CA ARG A 264 -23.15 -7.61 10.54
C ARG A 264 -22.50 -6.29 10.13
N ASP A 265 -21.18 -6.19 10.33
CA ASP A 265 -20.38 -5.02 10.03
C ASP A 265 -19.95 -4.99 8.57
N ASP A 266 -19.41 -3.86 8.13
CA ASP A 266 -18.72 -3.74 6.86
C ASP A 266 -17.49 -4.65 6.86
N ILE A 267 -17.26 -5.36 5.77
CA ILE A 267 -16.19 -6.37 5.69
C ILE A 267 -15.25 -6.01 4.55
N SER A 268 -14.07 -5.55 4.87
CA SER A 268 -13.02 -5.27 3.89
C SER A 268 -11.83 -6.20 4.02
N VAL A 269 -11.42 -6.74 2.88
CA VAL A 269 -10.31 -7.70 2.73
C VAL A 269 -9.45 -7.28 1.56
N LEU A 270 -8.17 -7.07 1.79
CA LEU A 270 -7.18 -6.80 0.75
C LEU A 270 -6.02 -7.78 0.89
N LEU A 271 -5.84 -8.59 -0.13
CA LEU A 271 -4.72 -9.53 -0.26
C LEU A 271 -3.66 -8.95 -1.20
N VAL A 272 -2.41 -9.07 -0.81
CA VAL A 272 -1.25 -8.67 -1.63
C VAL A 272 -0.23 -9.80 -1.60
N ARG A 273 0.21 -10.25 -2.78
CA ARG A 273 1.19 -11.32 -2.93
C ARG A 273 2.45 -10.82 -3.64
N LEU A 274 3.60 -11.12 -3.06
CA LEU A 274 4.89 -10.92 -3.71
C LEU A 274 5.27 -12.20 -4.44
N ASN A 275 4.96 -12.26 -5.73
CA ASN A 275 5.31 -13.41 -6.55
C ASN A 275 6.82 -13.51 -6.74
N PRO A 276 7.36 -14.75 -6.83
CA PRO A 276 8.76 -14.95 -7.14
C PRO A 276 9.11 -14.28 -8.48
N LEU A 277 10.38 -13.98 -8.62
CA LEU A 277 10.96 -13.72 -9.93
C LEU A 277 10.48 -14.82 -10.86
N GLY A 278 9.52 -14.52 -11.71
CA GLY A 278 9.09 -15.46 -12.72
C GLY A 278 10.37 -15.94 -13.40
N GLY A 279 10.70 -17.21 -13.27
CA GLY A 279 11.65 -17.82 -14.15
C GLY A 279 11.09 -17.55 -15.54
N ALA A 280 11.60 -16.51 -16.19
CA ALA A 280 11.28 -16.29 -17.57
C ALA A 280 11.65 -17.61 -18.25
N ARG A 281 10.65 -18.41 -18.57
CA ARG A 281 10.84 -19.42 -19.60
C ARG A 281 11.45 -18.61 -20.74
N MET A 282 12.76 -18.78 -20.96
CA MET A 282 13.43 -18.12 -22.06
C MET A 282 12.52 -18.32 -23.26
N PRO A 283 12.01 -17.25 -23.86
CA PRO A 283 11.13 -17.44 -25.00
C PRO A 283 11.89 -18.33 -25.99
N TYR A 284 11.21 -19.35 -26.51
CA TYR A 284 11.81 -20.43 -27.28
C TYR A 284 12.78 -19.94 -28.40
N TRP A 285 12.54 -18.74 -28.92
CA TRP A 285 13.42 -18.08 -29.89
C TRP A 285 14.78 -17.64 -29.29
N LEU A 286 14.88 -17.34 -27.98
CA LEU A 286 16.16 -17.03 -27.33
C LEU A 286 16.98 -18.29 -27.04
N THR A 287 16.33 -19.41 -26.73
CA THR A 287 17.03 -20.72 -26.65
C THR A 287 17.54 -21.18 -28.03
N LEU A 288 16.75 -20.97 -29.08
CA LEU A 288 17.17 -21.21 -30.46
C LEU A 288 18.31 -20.29 -30.87
N ALA A 289 18.27 -19.00 -30.54
CA ALA A 289 19.34 -18.05 -30.84
C ALA A 289 20.64 -18.41 -30.11
N ALA A 290 20.59 -18.81 -28.86
CA ALA A 290 21.75 -19.27 -28.10
C ALA A 290 22.34 -20.56 -28.69
N SER A 291 21.51 -21.50 -29.11
CA SER A 291 21.94 -22.75 -29.77
C SER A 291 22.57 -22.48 -31.13
N LEU A 292 22.04 -21.56 -31.94
CA LEU A 292 22.57 -21.12 -33.19
C LEU A 292 23.94 -20.42 -33.05
N ILE A 293 24.08 -19.54 -32.05
CA ILE A 293 25.36 -18.87 -31.79
C ILE A 293 26.43 -19.88 -31.36
N THR A 294 26.06 -20.85 -30.51
CA THR A 294 26.99 -21.93 -30.10
C THR A 294 27.39 -22.80 -31.25
N ALA A 295 26.44 -23.16 -32.13
CA ALA A 295 26.72 -23.95 -33.34
C ALA A 295 27.60 -23.19 -34.35
N LEU A 296 27.40 -21.88 -34.49
CA LEU A 296 28.23 -21.03 -35.36
C LEU A 296 29.64 -20.85 -34.79
N ALA A 297 29.79 -20.68 -33.49
CA ALA A 297 31.10 -20.59 -32.83
C ALA A 297 31.91 -21.88 -32.95
N MET A 298 31.24 -23.05 -32.86
CA MET A 298 31.89 -24.35 -33.05
C MET A 298 32.34 -24.61 -34.49
N ARG A 299 31.67 -24.01 -35.50
CA ARG A 299 32.08 -24.10 -36.91
C ARG A 299 33.24 -23.16 -37.28
N VAL A 300 33.47 -22.11 -36.54
CA VAL A 300 34.59 -21.17 -36.79
C VAL A 300 35.88 -21.66 -36.13
N LEU A 301 35.79 -22.62 -35.20
CA LEU A 301 36.93 -23.23 -34.49
C LEU A 301 37.36 -24.58 -35.09
N GLN A 302 36.74 -25.04 -36.15
CA GLN A 302 37.17 -26.16 -37.02
C GLN A 302 37.72 -25.60 -38.36
#